data_42fcf1811dc38a226c61267b9cae0bcb
#
_entry.id   42fcf1811dc38a226c61267b9cae0bcb
#
_cell.length_a   1.000
_cell.length_b   1.000
_cell.length_c   1.000
_cell.angle_alpha   90.00
_cell.angle_beta   90.00
_cell.angle_gamma   90.00
#
_symmetry.space_group_name_H-M   'P 1'
#
loop_
_entity.id
_entity.type
_entity.pdbx_description
1 polymer ?
#
loop_
_entity_poly.entity_id
_entity_poly.type
_entity_poly.pdbx_seq_one_letter_code
_entity_poly.pdbx_strand_id
1 'polypeptide(L)'
;MSGNTFGKLFSVTTFGESHGPAIGCVIDGCPPGLPLSEADIQPELDRRKPGTSRHVTQRKEPDTVEILSGVYQGVTTGTPIALLIRNEDQRSKDYGNITESFRPGHADYTYWHKYGVRDPRGGGRSSARLTAPVVGAAAIAKKWLNQQYGTVFKGCMSQLGDIVVPFQDWSHVHDNPFFAASGDAALIARMEEAMDELRKAGDSIGARIDVIAQNIPVGLGQPIYDKLDADIAYAMMGINAVKGVEIGAGFKSVEQKGSVHGDSLTPTGFIGNNAGGVLGGISTGQDITVSIAIKPTSSIRTPRQSIDKDGNPVMVETFGRHDPCVGIRATPIAEAMLALVLIDHALMHRAQCGDVQVATPNIAPAMPPAAR
;
A
#
# COMPACT_ATOMS: atom_id res chain seq x y z
N MET A 1 7.61 1.72 21.86
CA MET A 1 6.40 1.00 21.41
C MET A 1 6.82 -0.07 20.41
N SER A 2 6.10 -1.20 20.34
CA SER A 2 6.34 -2.21 19.31
C SER A 2 5.81 -1.69 17.97
N GLY A 3 6.45 -2.05 16.84
CA GLY A 3 6.09 -1.58 15.50
C GLY A 3 4.87 -2.28 14.89
N ASN A 4 3.80 -2.54 15.66
CA ASN A 4 2.59 -3.19 15.20
C ASN A 4 1.37 -2.26 15.15
N THR A 5 1.54 -1.01 15.58
CA THR A 5 0.53 0.05 15.54
C THR A 5 1.00 1.17 14.62
N PHE A 6 0.12 1.63 13.76
CA PHE A 6 0.30 2.76 12.84
C PHE A 6 -0.77 3.81 13.13
N GLY A 7 -0.45 5.10 12.95
CA GLY A 7 -1.35 6.24 13.18
C GLY A 7 -1.34 6.74 14.63
N LYS A 8 -1.90 7.92 14.84
CA LYS A 8 -1.95 8.64 16.14
C LYS A 8 -3.37 8.77 16.64
N LEU A 9 -4.23 9.49 15.91
CA LEU A 9 -5.65 9.65 16.23
C LEU A 9 -6.50 8.56 15.58
N PHE A 10 -6.18 8.19 14.33
CA PHE A 10 -6.74 7.00 13.70
C PHE A 10 -5.68 5.92 13.71
N SER A 11 -5.69 5.11 14.75
CA SER A 11 -4.63 4.12 14.96
C SER A 11 -5.08 2.71 14.58
N VAL A 12 -4.17 1.95 13.96
CA VAL A 12 -4.43 0.57 13.51
C VAL A 12 -3.36 -0.33 14.11
N THR A 13 -3.77 -1.23 15.00
CA THR A 13 -2.90 -2.27 15.57
C THR A 13 -3.21 -3.61 14.92
N THR A 14 -2.23 -4.18 14.19
CA THR A 14 -2.39 -5.47 13.50
C THR A 14 -1.91 -6.65 14.35
N PHE A 15 -2.57 -7.80 14.25
CA PHE A 15 -2.22 -9.05 14.92
C PHE A 15 -2.35 -10.27 14.02
N GLY A 16 -1.86 -11.41 14.49
CA GLY A 16 -1.88 -12.70 13.79
C GLY A 16 -0.69 -12.93 12.88
N GLU A 17 -0.53 -14.15 12.40
CA GLU A 17 0.52 -14.64 11.49
C GLU A 17 -0.07 -15.21 10.21
N SER A 18 0.74 -15.24 9.14
CA SER A 18 0.29 -15.68 7.82
C SER A 18 -0.22 -17.13 7.77
N HIS A 19 0.24 -17.97 8.68
CA HIS A 19 -0.16 -19.38 8.83
C HIS A 19 -0.73 -19.69 10.23
N GLY A 20 -1.08 -18.64 10.99
CA GLY A 20 -1.90 -18.75 12.20
C GLY A 20 -3.39 -18.98 11.84
N PRO A 21 -4.27 -19.12 12.84
CA PRO A 21 -5.70 -19.37 12.62
C PRO A 21 -6.41 -18.18 11.95
N ALA A 22 -5.97 -16.97 12.25
CA ALA A 22 -6.54 -15.74 11.72
C ALA A 22 -5.51 -14.60 11.75
N ILE A 23 -5.80 -13.55 11.00
CA ILE A 23 -5.16 -12.24 11.04
C ILE A 23 -6.23 -11.19 11.27
N GLY A 24 -5.86 -10.05 11.83
CA GLY A 24 -6.83 -8.98 12.07
C GLY A 24 -6.17 -7.68 12.49
N CYS A 25 -7.01 -6.72 12.78
CA CYS A 25 -6.59 -5.45 13.37
C CYS A 25 -7.63 -4.91 14.35
N VAL A 26 -7.15 -4.04 15.22
CA VAL A 26 -7.98 -3.15 16.04
C VAL A 26 -7.73 -1.74 15.53
N ILE A 27 -8.81 -1.04 15.21
CA ILE A 27 -8.82 0.35 14.76
C ILE A 27 -9.38 1.18 15.91
N ASP A 28 -8.64 2.18 16.36
CA ASP A 28 -9.10 3.13 17.37
C ASP A 28 -9.13 4.54 16.79
N GLY A 29 -10.01 5.40 17.34
CA GLY A 29 -10.15 6.78 16.87
C GLY A 29 -11.02 6.97 15.61
N CYS A 30 -11.72 5.93 15.14
CA CYS A 30 -12.71 6.12 14.07
C CYS A 30 -13.86 7.00 14.57
N PRO A 31 -14.20 8.10 13.86
CA PRO A 31 -15.31 8.94 14.28
C PRO A 31 -16.65 8.17 14.34
N PRO A 32 -17.53 8.47 15.32
CA PRO A 32 -18.84 7.85 15.41
C PRO A 32 -19.78 8.30 14.29
N GLY A 33 -20.82 7.49 14.04
CA GLY A 33 -21.90 7.81 13.11
C GLY A 33 -21.58 7.54 11.64
N LEU A 34 -20.43 6.94 11.31
CA LEU A 34 -20.14 6.48 9.96
C LEU A 34 -20.97 5.21 9.68
N PRO A 35 -21.83 5.17 8.66
CA PRO A 35 -22.48 3.94 8.23
C PRO A 35 -21.40 2.90 7.83
N LEU A 36 -21.42 1.72 8.44
CA LEU A 36 -20.39 0.71 8.24
C LEU A 36 -20.92 -0.71 8.37
N SER A 37 -20.57 -1.53 7.39
CA SER A 37 -20.77 -2.98 7.38
C SER A 37 -19.61 -3.67 6.69
N GLU A 38 -19.57 -4.99 6.74
CA GLU A 38 -18.56 -5.79 6.00
C GLU A 38 -18.62 -5.53 4.49
N ALA A 39 -19.79 -5.23 3.94
CA ALA A 39 -19.99 -4.91 2.53
C ALA A 39 -19.25 -3.63 2.08
N ASP A 40 -18.91 -2.73 3.00
CA ASP A 40 -18.11 -1.53 2.73
C ASP A 40 -16.61 -1.83 2.68
N ILE A 41 -16.17 -2.91 3.33
CA ILE A 41 -14.76 -3.29 3.48
C ILE A 41 -14.37 -4.35 2.45
N GLN A 42 -15.23 -5.33 2.23
CA GLN A 42 -14.94 -6.50 1.40
C GLN A 42 -14.46 -6.17 -0.02
N PRO A 43 -15.00 -5.18 -0.75
CA PRO A 43 -14.52 -4.85 -2.09
C PRO A 43 -13.04 -4.46 -2.15
N GLU A 44 -12.52 -3.77 -1.13
CA GLU A 44 -11.10 -3.40 -1.06
C GLU A 44 -10.22 -4.64 -0.81
N LEU A 45 -10.69 -5.56 0.03
CA LEU A 45 -10.03 -6.85 0.26
C LEU A 45 -10.05 -7.72 -0.99
N ASP A 46 -11.15 -7.71 -1.75
CA ASP A 46 -11.29 -8.48 -2.99
C ASP A 46 -10.30 -8.02 -4.07
N ARG A 47 -10.02 -6.74 -4.17
CA ARG A 47 -8.97 -6.20 -5.07
C ARG A 47 -7.57 -6.67 -4.67
N ARG A 48 -7.31 -6.84 -3.37
CA ARG A 48 -6.00 -7.21 -2.81
C ARG A 48 -5.79 -8.72 -2.70
N LYS A 49 -6.83 -9.54 -2.51
CA LYS A 49 -6.73 -10.97 -2.20
C LYS A 49 -5.90 -11.76 -3.24
N PRO A 50 -5.34 -12.92 -2.87
CA PRO A 50 -4.70 -13.82 -3.84
C PRO A 50 -5.71 -14.43 -4.81
N GLY A 51 -5.22 -14.91 -5.97
CA GLY A 51 -6.06 -15.62 -6.94
C GLY A 51 -6.94 -14.72 -7.82
N THR A 52 -6.74 -13.41 -7.84
CA THR A 52 -7.48 -12.47 -8.69
C THR A 52 -7.15 -12.61 -10.16
N SER A 53 -5.98 -13.16 -10.51
CA SER A 53 -5.57 -13.45 -11.87
C SER A 53 -4.59 -14.63 -11.91
N ARG A 54 -4.29 -15.13 -13.13
CA ARG A 54 -3.27 -16.16 -13.33
C ARG A 54 -1.85 -15.67 -13.01
N HIS A 55 -1.62 -14.35 -12.93
CA HIS A 55 -0.31 -13.74 -12.70
C HIS A 55 0.03 -13.51 -11.23
N VAL A 56 -0.91 -13.76 -10.32
CA VAL A 56 -0.70 -13.74 -8.87
C VAL A 56 -0.65 -15.15 -8.30
N THR A 57 -0.29 -15.27 -7.02
CA THR A 57 -0.26 -16.54 -6.30
C THR A 57 -1.61 -17.27 -6.41
N GLN A 58 -1.55 -18.59 -6.61
CA GLN A 58 -2.74 -19.46 -6.71
C GLN A 58 -3.27 -19.91 -5.32
N ARG A 59 -2.83 -19.27 -4.24
CA ARG A 59 -3.42 -19.46 -2.91
C ARG A 59 -4.89 -18.99 -2.96
N LYS A 60 -5.78 -19.77 -2.35
CA LYS A 60 -7.22 -19.47 -2.33
C LYS A 60 -7.62 -18.98 -0.95
N GLU A 61 -7.55 -17.68 -0.75
CA GLU A 61 -8.04 -17.03 0.47
C GLU A 61 -9.20 -16.10 0.09
N PRO A 62 -10.39 -16.29 0.63
CA PRO A 62 -11.53 -15.41 0.35
C PRO A 62 -11.32 -14.02 0.95
N ASP A 63 -10.48 -13.91 1.99
CA ASP A 63 -10.26 -12.70 2.78
C ASP A 63 -11.57 -12.12 3.32
N THR A 64 -12.53 -13.00 3.67
CA THR A 64 -13.80 -12.59 4.25
C THR A 64 -13.55 -11.90 5.59
N VAL A 65 -14.02 -10.66 5.72
CA VAL A 65 -13.87 -9.86 6.92
C VAL A 65 -15.06 -10.04 7.85
N GLU A 66 -14.79 -10.10 9.14
CA GLU A 66 -15.78 -10.06 10.22
C GLU A 66 -15.55 -8.78 11.05
N ILE A 67 -16.59 -7.98 11.31
CA ILE A 67 -16.56 -6.87 12.25
C ILE A 67 -16.99 -7.39 13.62
N LEU A 68 -16.11 -7.37 14.61
CA LEU A 68 -16.35 -7.94 15.92
C LEU A 68 -16.80 -6.91 16.97
N SER A 69 -16.53 -5.61 16.73
CA SER A 69 -16.86 -4.52 17.66
C SER A 69 -16.87 -3.16 16.97
N GLY A 70 -17.30 -2.13 17.70
CA GLY A 70 -17.25 -0.73 17.27
C GLY A 70 -18.33 -0.31 16.30
N VAL A 71 -19.30 -1.18 16.00
CA VAL A 71 -20.46 -0.89 15.14
C VAL A 71 -21.74 -1.31 15.86
N TYR A 72 -22.73 -0.44 15.89
CA TYR A 72 -24.05 -0.70 16.43
C TYR A 72 -25.13 -0.13 15.51
N GLN A 73 -26.14 -0.93 15.19
CA GLN A 73 -27.21 -0.56 14.23
C GLN A 73 -26.69 -0.02 12.89
N GLY A 74 -25.59 -0.59 12.38
CA GLY A 74 -25.01 -0.23 11.10
C GLY A 74 -24.19 1.07 11.07
N VAL A 75 -23.86 1.65 12.23
CA VAL A 75 -23.01 2.85 12.33
C VAL A 75 -21.88 2.65 13.34
N THR A 76 -20.74 3.32 13.11
CA THR A 76 -19.62 3.32 14.05
C THR A 76 -20.00 4.01 15.36
N THR A 77 -19.50 3.50 16.48
CA THR A 77 -19.82 3.99 17.83
C THR A 77 -18.78 4.96 18.39
N GLY A 78 -17.63 5.12 17.74
CA GLY A 78 -16.47 5.86 18.27
C GLY A 78 -15.61 5.04 19.25
N THR A 79 -15.94 3.77 19.46
CA THR A 79 -15.14 2.81 20.25
C THR A 79 -14.33 1.92 19.31
N PRO A 80 -13.34 1.13 19.80
CA PRO A 80 -12.48 0.34 18.94
C PRO A 80 -13.23 -0.63 18.02
N ILE A 81 -12.88 -0.60 16.73
CA ILE A 81 -13.40 -1.50 15.72
C ILE A 81 -12.40 -2.64 15.55
N ALA A 82 -12.82 -3.88 15.81
CA ALA A 82 -12.00 -5.05 15.59
C ALA A 82 -12.43 -5.76 14.30
N LEU A 83 -11.45 -5.98 13.41
CA LEU A 83 -11.62 -6.74 12.17
C LEU A 83 -10.88 -8.07 12.28
N LEU A 84 -11.53 -9.16 11.87
CA LEU A 84 -10.96 -10.51 11.82
C LEU A 84 -11.08 -11.08 10.40
N ILE A 85 -10.01 -11.71 9.94
CA ILE A 85 -9.94 -12.45 8.67
C ILE A 85 -9.37 -13.82 8.95
N ARG A 86 -10.11 -14.89 8.67
CA ARG A 86 -9.66 -16.26 8.90
C ARG A 86 -8.68 -16.70 7.81
N ASN A 87 -7.68 -17.51 8.17
CA ASN A 87 -6.78 -18.15 7.22
C ASN A 87 -7.35 -19.54 6.86
N GLU A 88 -7.69 -19.76 5.59
CA GLU A 88 -8.35 -20.97 5.12
C GLU A 88 -7.43 -21.90 4.30
N ASP A 89 -6.55 -21.36 3.43
CA ASP A 89 -5.69 -22.14 2.54
C ASP A 89 -4.21 -22.04 2.93
N GLN A 90 -3.90 -22.25 4.20
CA GLN A 90 -2.52 -22.37 4.68
C GLN A 90 -1.95 -23.77 4.47
N ARG A 91 -0.72 -23.87 3.92
CA ARG A 91 -0.03 -25.14 3.69
C ARG A 91 1.35 -25.12 4.36
N SER A 92 1.36 -25.42 5.64
CA SER A 92 2.59 -25.39 6.47
C SER A 92 3.68 -26.34 5.97
N LYS A 93 3.32 -27.43 5.28
CA LYS A 93 4.26 -28.41 4.71
C LYS A 93 5.17 -27.83 3.61
N ASP A 94 4.76 -26.75 2.95
CA ASP A 94 5.51 -26.13 1.86
C ASP A 94 6.80 -25.42 2.34
N TYR A 95 7.01 -25.30 3.66
CA TYR A 95 8.10 -24.55 4.27
C TYR A 95 9.09 -25.41 5.07
N GLY A 96 8.98 -26.75 5.01
CA GLY A 96 9.83 -27.66 5.80
C GLY A 96 11.32 -27.52 5.48
N ASN A 97 11.68 -27.29 4.22
CA ASN A 97 13.07 -27.15 3.76
C ASN A 97 13.75 -25.84 4.18
N ILE A 98 13.00 -24.84 4.65
CA ILE A 98 13.55 -23.55 5.07
C ILE A 98 13.43 -23.30 6.58
N THR A 99 13.06 -24.33 7.36
CA THR A 99 12.93 -24.24 8.81
C THR A 99 14.25 -23.88 9.48
N GLU A 100 15.34 -24.50 9.04
CA GLU A 100 16.67 -24.37 9.62
C GLU A 100 17.58 -23.40 8.85
N SER A 101 17.13 -22.85 7.70
CA SER A 101 17.93 -21.98 6.85
C SER A 101 17.27 -20.61 6.62
N PHE A 102 18.01 -19.66 6.06
CA PHE A 102 17.53 -18.30 5.81
C PHE A 102 17.42 -18.03 4.32
N ARG A 103 16.25 -17.62 3.85
CA ARG A 103 16.05 -17.21 2.45
C ARG A 103 16.82 -15.93 2.14
N PRO A 104 17.67 -15.88 1.09
CA PRO A 104 18.34 -14.65 0.67
C PRO A 104 17.33 -13.56 0.32
N GLY A 105 17.54 -12.35 0.86
CA GLY A 105 16.65 -11.21 0.63
C GLY A 105 15.30 -11.25 1.34
N HIS A 106 15.03 -12.29 2.16
CA HIS A 106 13.86 -12.41 3.04
C HIS A 106 14.20 -11.96 4.47
N ALA A 107 13.18 -11.71 5.29
CA ALA A 107 13.33 -11.28 6.67
C ALA A 107 13.72 -12.42 7.66
N ASP A 108 13.95 -13.64 7.18
CA ASP A 108 14.21 -14.81 8.04
C ASP A 108 15.38 -14.58 8.99
N TYR A 109 16.52 -14.13 8.46
CA TYR A 109 17.75 -13.84 9.21
C TYR A 109 17.54 -12.73 10.25
N THR A 110 16.92 -11.61 9.83
CA THR A 110 16.73 -10.46 10.69
C THR A 110 15.75 -10.72 11.84
N TYR A 111 14.68 -11.49 11.58
CA TYR A 111 13.74 -11.91 12.63
C TYR A 111 14.37 -12.86 13.61
N TRP A 112 15.17 -13.84 13.13
CA TRP A 112 15.91 -14.76 13.98
C TRP A 112 16.85 -14.02 14.93
N HIS A 113 17.66 -13.12 14.41
CA HIS A 113 18.62 -12.35 15.24
C HIS A 113 17.95 -11.34 16.18
N LYS A 114 16.80 -10.80 15.79
CA LYS A 114 16.10 -9.82 16.62
C LYS A 114 15.29 -10.43 17.75
N TYR A 115 14.61 -11.54 17.47
CA TYR A 115 13.63 -12.12 18.41
C TYR A 115 14.07 -13.47 19.00
N GLY A 116 15.14 -14.09 18.50
CA GLY A 116 15.61 -15.41 18.91
C GLY A 116 14.70 -16.55 18.49
N VAL A 117 13.55 -16.26 17.90
CA VAL A 117 12.54 -17.19 17.42
C VAL A 117 11.85 -16.64 16.17
N ARG A 118 11.52 -17.50 15.22
CA ARG A 118 10.69 -17.15 14.07
C ARG A 118 9.70 -18.26 13.74
N ASP A 119 8.55 -17.90 13.19
CA ASP A 119 7.68 -18.87 12.53
C ASP A 119 8.16 -19.02 11.07
N PRO A 120 8.69 -20.19 10.67
CA PRO A 120 9.18 -20.42 9.30
C PRO A 120 8.02 -20.52 8.30
N ARG A 121 6.80 -20.79 8.76
CA ARG A 121 5.62 -21.01 7.92
C ARG A 121 5.19 -19.70 7.26
N GLY A 122 5.48 -19.53 5.97
CA GLY A 122 5.11 -18.35 5.19
C GLY A 122 5.73 -17.03 5.66
N GLY A 123 6.65 -17.05 6.64
CA GLY A 123 7.32 -15.89 7.20
C GLY A 123 6.58 -15.20 8.37
N GLY A 124 5.51 -15.79 8.90
CA GLY A 124 4.82 -15.27 10.08
C GLY A 124 4.39 -13.79 9.92
N ARG A 125 4.85 -12.93 10.86
CA ARG A 125 4.61 -11.47 10.82
C ARG A 125 5.31 -10.74 9.68
N SER A 126 6.38 -11.28 9.09
CA SER A 126 7.06 -10.65 7.95
C SER A 126 6.34 -10.87 6.60
N SER A 127 5.28 -11.65 6.59
CA SER A 127 4.52 -11.99 5.39
C SER A 127 3.69 -10.82 4.87
N ALA A 128 3.65 -10.64 3.53
CA ALA A 128 2.74 -9.70 2.88
C ALA A 128 1.25 -10.04 3.09
N ARG A 129 0.92 -11.21 3.61
CA ARG A 129 -0.44 -11.59 4.04
C ARG A 129 -1.02 -10.59 5.05
N LEU A 130 -0.16 -10.04 5.91
CA LEU A 130 -0.56 -9.12 6.98
C LEU A 130 -0.98 -7.73 6.49
N THR A 131 -0.88 -7.47 5.19
CA THR A 131 -1.46 -6.27 4.59
C THR A 131 -2.99 -6.36 4.41
N ALA A 132 -3.61 -7.56 4.53
CA ALA A 132 -5.06 -7.69 4.42
C ALA A 132 -5.81 -6.91 5.51
N PRO A 133 -5.53 -7.08 6.83
CA PRO A 133 -6.19 -6.27 7.84
C PRO A 133 -5.91 -4.77 7.71
N VAL A 134 -4.73 -4.38 7.17
CA VAL A 134 -4.41 -2.97 6.88
C VAL A 134 -5.33 -2.42 5.79
N VAL A 135 -5.56 -3.16 4.72
CA VAL A 135 -6.50 -2.79 3.65
C VAL A 135 -7.93 -2.72 4.19
N GLY A 136 -8.32 -3.65 5.06
CA GLY A 136 -9.63 -3.60 5.74
C GLY A 136 -9.82 -2.33 6.58
N ALA A 137 -8.82 -1.96 7.37
CA ALA A 137 -8.85 -0.72 8.15
C ALA A 137 -8.89 0.52 7.24
N ALA A 138 -8.13 0.51 6.16
CA ALA A 138 -8.09 1.60 5.21
C ALA A 138 -9.40 1.77 4.41
N ALA A 139 -10.19 0.72 4.20
CA ALA A 139 -11.51 0.83 3.61
C ALA A 139 -12.43 1.75 4.43
N ILE A 140 -12.34 1.66 5.76
CA ILE A 140 -13.05 2.57 6.69
C ILE A 140 -12.53 4.00 6.54
N ALA A 141 -11.20 4.18 6.48
CA ALA A 141 -10.56 5.48 6.28
C ALA A 141 -10.98 6.11 4.94
N LYS A 142 -10.94 5.35 3.84
CA LYS A 142 -11.38 5.78 2.51
C LYS A 142 -12.84 6.22 2.52
N LYS A 143 -13.72 5.44 3.15
CA LYS A 143 -15.14 5.76 3.26
C LYS A 143 -15.37 7.06 4.02
N TRP A 144 -14.72 7.26 5.16
CA TRP A 144 -14.83 8.49 5.94
C TRP A 144 -14.31 9.70 5.18
N LEU A 145 -13.11 9.60 4.57
CA LEU A 145 -12.51 10.69 3.78
C LEU A 145 -13.36 11.06 2.57
N ASN A 146 -13.94 10.05 1.91
CA ASN A 146 -14.87 10.30 0.79
C ASN A 146 -16.13 11.04 1.27
N GLN A 147 -16.71 10.62 2.40
CA GLN A 147 -17.91 11.27 2.96
C GLN A 147 -17.63 12.72 3.40
N GLN A 148 -16.44 13.00 3.94
CA GLN A 148 -16.11 14.34 4.44
C GLN A 148 -15.64 15.30 3.34
N TYR A 149 -14.87 14.82 2.38
CA TYR A 149 -14.17 15.69 1.40
C TYR A 149 -14.38 15.25 -0.05
N GLY A 150 -15.08 14.14 -0.30
CA GLY A 150 -15.15 13.55 -1.64
C GLY A 150 -13.84 12.92 -2.09
N THR A 151 -12.93 12.63 -1.16
CA THR A 151 -11.61 12.07 -1.47
C THR A 151 -11.72 10.73 -2.18
N VAL A 152 -10.94 10.57 -3.26
CA VAL A 152 -10.86 9.35 -4.07
C VAL A 152 -9.40 8.91 -4.17
N PHE A 153 -9.15 7.62 -4.03
CA PHE A 153 -7.83 6.99 -4.16
C PHE A 153 -7.77 6.16 -5.42
N LYS A 154 -6.69 6.32 -6.19
CA LYS A 154 -6.45 5.55 -7.41
C LYS A 154 -4.98 5.13 -7.45
N GLY A 155 -4.74 3.87 -7.75
CA GLY A 155 -3.40 3.33 -7.92
C GLY A 155 -3.27 2.57 -9.23
N CYS A 156 -2.08 2.62 -9.84
CA CYS A 156 -1.77 1.85 -11.03
C CYS A 156 -0.33 1.33 -11.01
N MET A 157 -0.09 0.25 -11.73
CA MET A 157 1.26 -0.19 -12.05
C MET A 157 1.77 0.61 -13.24
N SER A 158 2.81 1.39 -13.02
CA SER A 158 3.45 2.23 -14.04
C SER A 158 4.73 1.60 -14.63
N GLN A 159 5.22 0.49 -14.04
CA GLN A 159 6.34 -0.27 -14.60
C GLN A 159 6.37 -1.69 -14.05
N LEU A 160 6.65 -2.67 -14.92
CA LEU A 160 6.91 -4.07 -14.59
C LEU A 160 8.32 -4.44 -15.10
N GLY A 161 9.28 -4.61 -14.19
CA GLY A 161 10.67 -4.81 -14.58
C GLY A 161 11.19 -3.67 -15.47
N ASP A 162 11.56 -3.96 -16.71
CA ASP A 162 11.98 -2.99 -17.72
C ASP A 162 10.81 -2.45 -18.59
N ILE A 163 9.62 -3.02 -18.44
CA ILE A 163 8.44 -2.62 -19.21
C ILE A 163 7.79 -1.41 -18.54
N VAL A 164 8.00 -0.23 -19.11
CA VAL A 164 7.31 1.01 -18.69
C VAL A 164 5.89 1.00 -19.24
N VAL A 165 4.94 1.37 -18.40
CA VAL A 165 3.51 1.50 -18.73
C VAL A 165 3.16 2.98 -18.84
N PRO A 166 3.02 3.54 -20.05
CA PRO A 166 2.55 4.91 -20.22
C PRO A 166 1.14 5.07 -19.65
N PHE A 167 0.94 6.10 -18.84
CA PHE A 167 -0.38 6.44 -18.35
C PHE A 167 -1.26 6.95 -19.51
N GLN A 168 -2.43 6.38 -19.65
CA GLN A 168 -3.45 6.84 -20.60
C GLN A 168 -4.68 7.36 -19.88
N ASP A 169 -5.36 6.50 -19.14
CA ASP A 169 -6.55 6.87 -18.37
C ASP A 169 -6.78 5.90 -17.21
N TRP A 170 -7.35 6.42 -16.12
CA TRP A 170 -7.69 5.64 -14.93
C TRP A 170 -8.77 4.57 -15.18
N SER A 171 -9.62 4.72 -16.20
CA SER A 171 -10.66 3.74 -16.51
C SER A 171 -10.08 2.37 -16.87
N HIS A 172 -8.88 2.32 -17.45
CA HIS A 172 -8.22 1.08 -17.86
C HIS A 172 -7.66 0.25 -16.71
N VAL A 173 -7.55 0.82 -15.50
CA VAL A 173 -6.93 0.13 -14.34
C VAL A 173 -7.65 -1.18 -13.97
N HIS A 174 -8.94 -1.28 -14.25
CA HIS A 174 -9.75 -2.46 -13.96
C HIS A 174 -9.95 -3.41 -15.15
N ASP A 175 -9.48 -3.03 -16.35
CA ASP A 175 -9.69 -3.79 -17.59
C ASP A 175 -8.59 -4.84 -17.83
N ASN A 176 -7.55 -4.87 -16.99
CA ASN A 176 -6.41 -5.75 -17.13
C ASN A 176 -5.93 -6.31 -15.77
N PRO A 177 -5.16 -7.42 -15.76
CA PRO A 177 -4.77 -8.09 -14.53
C PRO A 177 -3.63 -7.39 -13.74
N PHE A 178 -3.09 -6.28 -14.25
CA PHE A 178 -1.91 -5.60 -13.70
C PHE A 178 -2.23 -4.29 -12.98
N PHE A 179 -3.47 -3.83 -12.99
CA PHE A 179 -3.82 -2.44 -12.63
C PHE A 179 -3.07 -1.41 -13.50
N ALA A 180 -2.77 -1.74 -14.75
CA ALA A 180 -2.14 -0.81 -15.68
C ALA A 180 -3.15 0.24 -16.16
N ALA A 181 -2.78 1.52 -16.11
CA ALA A 181 -3.61 2.62 -16.61
C ALA A 181 -3.45 2.80 -18.13
N SER A 182 -3.51 1.69 -18.87
CA SER A 182 -3.31 1.65 -20.33
C SER A 182 -4.28 0.68 -21.00
N GLY A 183 -4.90 1.12 -22.09
CA GLY A 183 -5.74 0.31 -22.98
C GLY A 183 -4.95 -0.35 -24.12
N ASP A 184 -3.61 -0.25 -24.14
CA ASP A 184 -2.75 -0.88 -25.16
C ASP A 184 -2.69 -2.40 -24.95
N ALA A 185 -3.46 -3.13 -25.75
CA ALA A 185 -3.52 -4.59 -25.68
C ALA A 185 -2.17 -5.27 -25.99
N ALA A 186 -1.32 -4.68 -26.83
CA ALA A 186 -0.01 -5.23 -27.14
C ALA A 186 0.96 -5.08 -25.95
N LEU A 187 0.89 -3.96 -25.24
CA LEU A 187 1.63 -3.75 -24.02
C LEU A 187 1.21 -4.75 -22.91
N ILE A 188 -0.09 -4.93 -22.71
CA ILE A 188 -0.62 -5.88 -21.73
C ILE A 188 -0.20 -7.31 -22.08
N ALA A 189 -0.27 -7.72 -23.36
CA ALA A 189 0.18 -9.03 -23.80
C ALA A 189 1.69 -9.24 -23.52
N ARG A 190 2.53 -8.22 -23.76
CA ARG A 190 3.96 -8.27 -23.44
C ARG A 190 4.21 -8.44 -21.94
N MET A 191 3.43 -7.76 -21.09
CA MET A 191 3.52 -7.93 -19.62
C MET A 191 3.11 -9.35 -19.20
N GLU A 192 2.07 -9.92 -19.82
CA GLU A 192 1.63 -11.30 -19.57
C GLU A 192 2.70 -12.32 -19.96
N GLU A 193 3.33 -12.15 -21.13
CA GLU A 193 4.42 -13.00 -21.62
C GLU A 193 5.61 -12.97 -20.66
N ALA A 194 6.06 -11.78 -20.23
CA ALA A 194 7.14 -11.62 -19.26
C ALA A 194 6.83 -12.32 -17.93
N MET A 195 5.59 -12.26 -17.44
CA MET A 195 5.17 -12.96 -16.22
C MET A 195 5.15 -14.48 -16.40
N ASP A 196 4.76 -14.99 -17.57
CA ASP A 196 4.77 -16.42 -17.86
C ASP A 196 6.21 -16.96 -18.01
N GLU A 197 7.12 -16.19 -18.58
CA GLU A 197 8.57 -16.52 -18.62
C GLU A 197 9.18 -16.60 -17.22
N LEU A 198 8.94 -15.60 -16.38
CA LEU A 198 9.39 -15.59 -14.98
C LEU A 198 8.88 -16.79 -14.21
N ARG A 199 7.60 -17.16 -14.40
CA ARG A 199 7.03 -18.33 -13.75
C ARG A 199 7.69 -19.63 -14.21
N LYS A 200 7.99 -19.79 -15.52
CA LYS A 200 8.71 -20.94 -16.05
C LYS A 200 10.14 -21.00 -15.51
N ALA A 201 10.83 -19.86 -15.46
CA ALA A 201 12.17 -19.75 -14.91
C ALA A 201 12.23 -19.96 -13.38
N GLY A 202 11.10 -19.82 -12.69
CA GLY A 202 11.05 -19.88 -11.22
C GLY A 202 11.68 -18.64 -10.55
N ASP A 203 11.66 -17.51 -11.23
CA ASP A 203 12.24 -16.24 -10.80
C ASP A 203 11.16 -15.17 -10.55
N SER A 204 11.56 -13.94 -10.26
CA SER A 204 10.69 -12.82 -9.91
C SER A 204 11.20 -11.50 -10.42
N ILE A 205 10.31 -10.52 -10.49
CA ILE A 205 10.61 -9.15 -10.97
C ILE A 205 9.98 -8.11 -10.03
N GLY A 206 10.56 -6.90 -10.02
CA GLY A 206 10.04 -5.74 -9.33
C GLY A 206 9.02 -4.96 -10.15
N ALA A 207 8.42 -3.94 -9.51
CA ALA A 207 7.47 -3.05 -10.15
C ALA A 207 7.56 -1.63 -9.59
N ARG A 208 7.09 -0.65 -10.36
CA ARG A 208 6.73 0.69 -9.89
C ARG A 208 5.22 0.81 -9.83
N ILE A 209 4.73 1.34 -8.72
CA ILE A 209 3.31 1.64 -8.51
C ILE A 209 3.18 3.15 -8.28
N ASP A 210 2.26 3.77 -8.99
CA ASP A 210 1.88 5.16 -8.79
C ASP A 210 0.50 5.22 -8.13
N VAL A 211 0.36 6.07 -7.12
CA VAL A 211 -0.89 6.26 -6.37
C VAL A 211 -1.20 7.74 -6.26
N ILE A 212 -2.47 8.09 -6.44
CA ILE A 212 -2.97 9.44 -6.21
C ILE A 212 -4.11 9.44 -5.19
N ALA A 213 -4.21 10.56 -4.46
CA ALA A 213 -5.39 10.91 -3.70
C ALA A 213 -5.92 12.26 -4.18
N GLN A 214 -7.17 12.29 -4.62
CA GLN A 214 -7.84 13.46 -5.18
C GLN A 214 -8.82 14.08 -4.17
N ASN A 215 -9.15 15.33 -4.33
CA ASN A 215 -10.05 16.08 -3.44
C ASN A 215 -9.54 16.12 -1.99
N ILE A 216 -8.30 16.48 -1.84
CA ILE A 216 -7.66 16.63 -0.53
C ILE A 216 -7.86 18.08 -0.06
N PRO A 217 -8.35 18.32 1.17
CA PRO A 217 -8.42 19.68 1.69
C PRO A 217 -7.03 20.29 1.88
N VAL A 218 -6.93 21.60 1.79
CA VAL A 218 -5.73 22.34 2.19
C VAL A 218 -5.55 22.23 3.70
N GLY A 219 -4.31 22.08 4.16
CA GLY A 219 -3.99 22.20 5.58
C GLY A 219 -3.71 20.89 6.32
N LEU A 220 -3.75 19.73 5.65
CA LEU A 220 -3.35 18.46 6.28
C LEU A 220 -1.82 18.36 6.38
N GLY A 221 -1.31 18.01 7.53
CA GLY A 221 0.13 17.92 7.80
C GLY A 221 0.63 18.95 8.80
N GLN A 222 1.92 18.88 9.11
CA GLN A 222 2.57 19.73 10.12
C GLN A 222 3.86 20.36 9.55
N PRO A 223 4.35 21.47 10.14
CA PRO A 223 5.43 22.25 9.50
C PRO A 223 6.84 21.68 9.71
N ILE A 224 7.12 20.91 10.76
CA ILE A 224 8.48 20.41 11.06
C ILE A 224 8.49 18.89 11.26
N TYR A 225 7.82 18.41 12.28
CA TYR A 225 7.60 16.99 12.54
C TYR A 225 6.20 16.63 12.05
N ASP A 226 5.99 15.37 11.67
CA ASP A 226 4.73 14.93 11.09
C ASP A 226 4.36 15.70 9.81
N LYS A 227 5.36 16.07 9.01
CA LYS A 227 5.13 16.55 7.65
C LYS A 227 4.35 15.49 6.86
N LEU A 228 3.35 15.92 6.11
CA LEU A 228 2.50 14.99 5.36
C LEU A 228 3.30 14.11 4.39
N ASP A 229 4.24 14.68 3.65
CA ASP A 229 5.13 13.94 2.75
C ASP A 229 6.04 12.95 3.49
N ALA A 230 6.56 13.31 4.66
CA ALA A 230 7.38 12.44 5.49
C ALA A 230 6.58 11.25 6.03
N ASP A 231 5.35 11.47 6.51
CA ASP A 231 4.47 10.41 7.02
C ASP A 231 3.98 9.50 5.89
N ILE A 232 3.70 10.06 4.70
CA ILE A 232 3.42 9.27 3.50
C ILE A 232 4.61 8.38 3.16
N ALA A 233 5.83 8.93 3.12
CA ALA A 233 7.03 8.16 2.82
C ALA A 233 7.28 7.06 3.86
N TYR A 234 7.10 7.35 5.15
CA TYR A 234 7.17 6.38 6.24
C TYR A 234 6.17 5.24 6.07
N ALA A 235 4.91 5.57 5.77
CA ALA A 235 3.84 4.60 5.56
C ALA A 235 4.13 3.70 4.34
N MET A 236 4.52 4.28 3.22
CA MET A 236 4.85 3.55 1.99
C MET A 236 6.07 2.64 2.16
N MET A 237 7.12 3.10 2.86
CA MET A 237 8.29 2.27 3.19
C MET A 237 7.94 1.12 4.14
N GLY A 238 6.84 1.21 4.88
CA GLY A 238 6.29 0.13 5.70
C GLY A 238 5.66 -1.02 4.91
N ILE A 239 5.33 -0.83 3.64
CA ILE A 239 4.78 -1.87 2.77
C ILE A 239 5.88 -2.90 2.46
N ASN A 240 5.53 -4.19 2.56
CA ASN A 240 6.46 -5.27 2.24
C ASN A 240 7.07 -5.10 0.84
N ALA A 241 8.39 -5.28 0.73
CA ALA A 241 9.19 -5.18 -0.50
C ALA A 241 9.38 -3.77 -1.09
N VAL A 242 8.80 -2.72 -0.53
CA VAL A 242 9.09 -1.35 -0.97
C VAL A 242 10.55 -0.99 -0.64
N LYS A 243 11.22 -0.31 -1.59
CA LYS A 243 12.63 0.10 -1.52
C LYS A 243 12.86 1.56 -1.94
N GLY A 244 11.85 2.22 -2.42
CA GLY A 244 11.91 3.64 -2.78
C GLY A 244 10.53 4.27 -2.74
N VAL A 245 10.48 5.54 -2.40
CA VAL A 245 9.26 6.36 -2.39
C VAL A 245 9.62 7.71 -3.03
N GLU A 246 8.77 8.19 -3.90
CA GLU A 246 8.85 9.51 -4.50
C GLU A 246 7.52 10.25 -4.29
N ILE A 247 7.60 11.54 -3.95
CA ILE A 247 6.45 12.44 -3.84
C ILE A 247 6.55 13.48 -4.97
N GLY A 248 5.49 13.66 -5.75
CA GLY A 248 5.50 14.58 -6.88
C GLY A 248 6.57 14.25 -7.91
N ALA A 249 7.41 15.21 -8.26
CA ALA A 249 8.51 15.03 -9.20
C ALA A 249 9.59 14.07 -8.69
N GLY A 250 9.65 13.79 -7.37
CA GLY A 250 10.59 12.87 -6.77
C GLY A 250 12.03 13.17 -7.16
N PHE A 251 12.80 12.17 -7.57
CA PHE A 251 14.20 12.34 -8.00
C PHE A 251 14.38 13.21 -9.25
N LYS A 252 13.37 13.35 -10.11
CA LYS A 252 13.43 14.27 -11.27
C LYS A 252 13.54 15.74 -10.86
N SER A 253 13.20 16.08 -9.61
CA SER A 253 13.33 17.45 -9.11
C SER A 253 14.77 17.98 -9.17
N VAL A 254 15.80 17.11 -9.09
CA VAL A 254 17.22 17.51 -9.15
C VAL A 254 17.63 18.01 -10.54
N GLU A 255 16.89 17.64 -11.59
CA GLU A 255 17.11 18.06 -12.97
C GLU A 255 16.40 19.36 -13.30
N GLN A 256 15.47 19.81 -12.45
CA GLN A 256 14.62 20.98 -12.68
C GLN A 256 15.24 22.24 -12.10
N LYS A 257 15.19 23.34 -12.86
CA LYS A 257 15.46 24.67 -12.30
C LYS A 257 14.30 25.11 -11.39
N GLY A 258 14.57 25.92 -10.37
CA GLY A 258 13.55 26.41 -9.44
C GLY A 258 12.39 27.12 -10.14
N SER A 259 12.65 27.82 -11.24
CA SER A 259 11.61 28.48 -12.06
C SER A 259 10.69 27.48 -12.81
N VAL A 260 11.11 26.23 -12.96
CA VAL A 260 10.33 25.14 -13.59
C VAL A 260 9.66 24.30 -12.53
N HIS A 261 10.37 24.01 -11.44
CA HIS A 261 9.88 23.16 -10.34
C HIS A 261 8.77 23.87 -9.52
N GLY A 262 8.85 25.20 -9.36
CA GLY A 262 7.87 25.95 -8.59
C GLY A 262 6.49 25.86 -9.21
N ASP A 263 5.53 25.31 -8.45
CA ASP A 263 4.13 25.20 -8.88
C ASP A 263 3.45 26.57 -8.73
N SER A 264 3.39 27.32 -9.82
CA SER A 264 2.86 28.69 -9.83
C SER A 264 1.35 28.70 -9.50
N LEU A 265 0.95 29.65 -8.64
CA LEU A 265 -0.43 29.88 -8.27
C LEU A 265 -1.03 30.99 -9.13
N THR A 266 -2.25 30.77 -9.59
CA THR A 266 -3.05 31.77 -10.30
C THR A 266 -4.43 31.88 -9.66
N PRO A 267 -5.19 32.94 -9.93
CA PRO A 267 -6.58 33.04 -9.45
C PRO A 267 -7.48 31.87 -9.91
N THR A 268 -7.10 31.15 -10.97
CA THR A 268 -7.88 30.06 -11.56
C THR A 268 -7.32 28.67 -11.22
N GLY A 269 -6.21 28.58 -10.49
CA GLY A 269 -5.62 27.30 -10.06
C GLY A 269 -4.10 27.27 -10.08
N PHE A 270 -3.54 26.15 -9.72
CA PHE A 270 -2.11 25.84 -9.85
C PHE A 270 -1.77 25.49 -11.31
N ILE A 271 -0.57 25.87 -11.78
CA ILE A 271 -0.10 25.54 -13.13
C ILE A 271 0.57 24.18 -13.18
N GLY A 272 1.19 23.74 -12.08
CA GLY A 272 1.89 22.45 -11.95
C GLY A 272 1.59 21.77 -10.64
N ASN A 273 2.11 20.55 -10.48
CA ASN A 273 2.06 19.77 -9.23
C ASN A 273 3.36 18.99 -9.04
N ASN A 274 4.50 19.66 -9.22
CA ASN A 274 5.83 19.06 -9.01
C ASN A 274 6.06 18.69 -7.55
N ALA A 275 5.48 19.47 -6.62
CA ALA A 275 5.53 19.20 -5.19
C ALA A 275 4.67 18.00 -4.76
N GLY A 276 3.83 17.45 -5.66
CA GLY A 276 2.98 16.30 -5.36
C GLY A 276 1.88 16.58 -4.33
N GLY A 277 1.35 17.82 -4.32
CA GLY A 277 0.26 18.22 -3.45
C GLY A 277 0.67 18.61 -2.02
N VAL A 278 1.97 18.73 -1.74
CA VAL A 278 2.49 19.05 -0.40
C VAL A 278 3.54 20.14 -0.48
N LEU A 279 3.34 21.23 0.26
CA LEU A 279 4.30 22.32 0.42
C LEU A 279 4.58 22.58 1.89
N GLY A 280 5.85 22.59 2.27
CA GLY A 280 6.26 22.79 3.66
C GLY A 280 5.76 21.70 4.65
N GLY A 281 5.40 20.52 4.13
CA GLY A 281 4.83 19.42 4.92
C GLY A 281 3.31 19.47 5.07
N ILE A 282 2.62 20.37 4.35
CA ILE A 282 1.18 20.63 4.46
C ILE A 282 0.53 20.49 3.09
N SER A 283 -0.66 19.89 3.02
CA SER A 283 -1.40 19.71 1.76
C SER A 283 -1.84 21.03 1.15
N THR A 284 -1.74 21.13 -0.17
CA THR A 284 -2.07 22.33 -0.96
C THR A 284 -3.49 22.35 -1.48
N GLY A 285 -4.25 21.26 -1.35
CA GLY A 285 -5.53 21.06 -2.03
C GLY A 285 -5.41 20.44 -3.41
N GLN A 286 -4.17 20.26 -3.92
CA GLN A 286 -3.91 19.51 -5.15
C GLN A 286 -3.92 18.00 -4.89
N ASP A 287 -3.95 17.22 -5.95
CA ASP A 287 -3.79 15.76 -5.87
C ASP A 287 -2.48 15.41 -5.17
N ILE A 288 -2.54 14.55 -4.16
CA ILE A 288 -1.34 13.94 -3.58
C ILE A 288 -0.87 12.86 -4.53
N THR A 289 0.38 12.96 -5.00
CA THR A 289 0.96 12.01 -5.95
C THR A 289 2.17 11.31 -5.36
N VAL A 290 2.16 9.97 -5.36
CA VAL A 290 3.17 9.12 -4.74
C VAL A 290 3.56 8.01 -5.70
N SER A 291 4.86 7.73 -5.82
CA SER A 291 5.37 6.55 -6.52
C SER A 291 6.18 5.68 -5.58
N ILE A 292 6.05 4.36 -5.70
CA ILE A 292 6.83 3.40 -4.92
C ILE A 292 7.56 2.40 -5.81
N ALA A 293 8.80 2.08 -5.45
CA ALA A 293 9.57 1.02 -6.07
C ALA A 293 9.51 -0.25 -5.22
N ILE A 294 9.09 -1.34 -5.83
CA ILE A 294 8.93 -2.64 -5.20
C ILE A 294 9.99 -3.59 -5.72
N LYS A 295 10.78 -4.17 -4.82
CA LYS A 295 11.80 -5.15 -5.20
C LYS A 295 11.16 -6.49 -5.62
N PRO A 296 11.87 -7.34 -6.39
CA PRO A 296 11.46 -8.72 -6.66
C PRO A 296 11.20 -9.51 -5.37
N THR A 297 10.26 -10.46 -5.42
CA THR A 297 10.04 -11.37 -4.28
C THR A 297 11.27 -12.22 -4.02
N SER A 298 11.57 -12.46 -2.75
CA SER A 298 12.74 -13.24 -2.35
C SER A 298 12.48 -14.76 -2.32
N SER A 299 11.23 -15.17 -2.44
CA SER A 299 10.85 -16.58 -2.46
C SER A 299 10.78 -17.08 -3.90
N ILE A 300 11.88 -17.60 -4.42
CA ILE A 300 12.02 -18.09 -5.79
C ILE A 300 12.53 -19.53 -5.82
N ARG A 301 12.32 -20.22 -6.94
CA ARG A 301 12.77 -21.63 -7.13
C ARG A 301 14.24 -21.71 -7.54
N THR A 302 14.81 -20.65 -8.09
CA THR A 302 16.23 -20.62 -8.45
C THR A 302 17.09 -20.81 -7.20
N PRO A 303 17.96 -21.84 -7.14
CA PRO A 303 18.81 -22.09 -5.99
C PRO A 303 19.75 -20.94 -5.70
N ARG A 304 19.88 -20.55 -4.43
CA ARG A 304 20.78 -19.46 -4.01
C ARG A 304 21.58 -19.84 -2.77
N GLN A 305 22.80 -19.34 -2.70
CA GLN A 305 23.65 -19.52 -1.53
C GLN A 305 23.05 -18.83 -0.30
N SER A 306 23.13 -19.49 0.84
CA SER A 306 22.69 -18.99 2.15
C SER A 306 23.44 -19.72 3.27
N ILE A 307 22.99 -19.50 4.50
CA ILE A 307 23.46 -20.23 5.68
C ILE A 307 22.26 -20.82 6.44
N ASP A 308 22.56 -21.87 7.21
CA ASP A 308 21.65 -22.40 8.22
C ASP A 308 21.77 -21.64 9.56
N LYS A 309 21.02 -22.07 10.57
CA LYS A 309 21.03 -21.48 11.92
C LYS A 309 22.39 -21.59 12.63
N ASP A 310 23.20 -22.58 12.26
CA ASP A 310 24.51 -22.83 12.82
C ASP A 310 25.63 -22.11 12.05
N GLY A 311 25.28 -21.39 10.98
CA GLY A 311 26.21 -20.64 10.14
C GLY A 311 26.86 -21.47 9.03
N ASN A 312 26.44 -22.70 8.79
CA ASN A 312 26.99 -23.54 7.72
C ASN A 312 26.43 -23.10 6.36
N PRO A 313 27.25 -23.17 5.27
CA PRO A 313 26.78 -22.85 3.94
C PRO A 313 25.73 -23.86 3.44
N VAL A 314 24.63 -23.35 2.90
CA VAL A 314 23.55 -24.15 2.31
C VAL A 314 23.05 -23.53 1.01
N MET A 315 22.48 -24.37 0.14
CA MET A 315 21.70 -23.89 -1.01
C MET A 315 20.22 -23.88 -0.64
N VAL A 316 19.57 -22.74 -0.88
CA VAL A 316 18.16 -22.53 -0.57
C VAL A 316 17.36 -22.35 -1.84
N GLU A 317 16.34 -23.19 -2.00
CA GLU A 317 15.26 -23.04 -2.98
C GLU A 317 13.95 -22.89 -2.23
N THR A 318 13.02 -22.08 -2.74
CA THR A 318 11.73 -21.92 -2.09
C THR A 318 10.64 -22.52 -2.98
N PHE A 319 10.12 -23.66 -2.55
CA PHE A 319 8.96 -24.29 -3.18
C PHE A 319 7.70 -23.70 -2.56
N GLY A 320 6.75 -23.27 -3.36
CA GLY A 320 5.50 -22.70 -2.86
C GLY A 320 4.80 -21.83 -3.89
N ARG A 321 3.65 -21.32 -3.49
CA ARG A 321 2.80 -20.48 -4.34
C ARG A 321 3.13 -19.00 -4.08
N HIS A 322 4.16 -18.48 -4.75
CA HIS A 322 4.60 -17.09 -4.62
C HIS A 322 4.19 -16.27 -5.84
N ASP A 323 3.99 -14.97 -5.62
CA ASP A 323 3.78 -14.02 -6.71
C ASP A 323 5.11 -13.80 -7.46
N PRO A 324 5.20 -14.00 -8.80
CA PRO A 324 6.39 -13.61 -9.55
C PRO A 324 6.65 -12.09 -9.50
N CYS A 325 5.59 -11.29 -9.37
CA CYS A 325 5.65 -9.87 -9.08
C CYS A 325 4.61 -9.51 -8.01
N VAL A 326 5.07 -8.99 -6.87
CA VAL A 326 4.17 -8.55 -5.79
C VAL A 326 3.53 -7.18 -6.06
N GLY A 327 3.97 -6.47 -7.11
CA GLY A 327 3.46 -5.15 -7.49
C GLY A 327 1.96 -5.14 -7.77
N ILE A 328 1.42 -6.17 -8.41
CA ILE A 328 -0.01 -6.28 -8.70
C ILE A 328 -0.83 -6.11 -7.42
N ARG A 329 -0.52 -6.88 -6.39
CA ARG A 329 -1.23 -6.84 -5.10
C ARG A 329 -0.84 -5.65 -4.23
N ALA A 330 0.31 -5.03 -4.48
CA ALA A 330 0.75 -3.85 -3.77
C ALA A 330 0.00 -2.58 -4.18
N THR A 331 -0.60 -2.54 -5.36
CA THR A 331 -1.38 -1.39 -5.83
C THR A 331 -2.50 -1.01 -4.85
N PRO A 332 -3.47 -1.88 -4.51
CA PRO A 332 -4.48 -1.54 -3.51
C PRO A 332 -3.91 -1.36 -2.09
N ILE A 333 -2.76 -1.94 -1.77
CA ILE A 333 -2.10 -1.74 -0.46
C ILE A 333 -1.52 -0.32 -0.37
N ALA A 334 -0.95 0.20 -1.45
CA ALA A 334 -0.41 1.57 -1.48
C ALA A 334 -1.54 2.61 -1.35
N GLU A 335 -2.67 2.43 -2.04
CA GLU A 335 -3.86 3.24 -1.83
C GLU A 335 -4.32 3.20 -0.36
N ALA A 336 -4.33 2.02 0.24
CA ALA A 336 -4.73 1.83 1.62
C ALA A 336 -3.82 2.58 2.61
N MET A 337 -2.50 2.49 2.44
CA MET A 337 -1.56 3.19 3.31
C MET A 337 -1.69 4.71 3.17
N LEU A 338 -1.90 5.23 1.95
CA LEU A 338 -2.14 6.65 1.74
C LEU A 338 -3.42 7.12 2.46
N ALA A 339 -4.49 6.31 2.42
CA ALA A 339 -5.74 6.63 3.11
C ALA A 339 -5.57 6.67 4.64
N LEU A 340 -4.79 5.75 5.22
CA LEU A 340 -4.52 5.74 6.66
C LEU A 340 -3.73 6.97 7.11
N VAL A 341 -2.76 7.44 6.32
CA VAL A 341 -2.05 8.69 6.61
C VAL A 341 -3.02 9.88 6.55
N LEU A 342 -3.81 9.96 5.48
CA LEU A 342 -4.67 11.12 5.25
C LEU A 342 -5.81 11.23 6.28
N ILE A 343 -6.40 10.13 6.73
CA ILE A 343 -7.43 10.21 7.78
C ILE A 343 -6.82 10.66 9.12
N ASP A 344 -5.63 10.18 9.46
CA ASP A 344 -4.96 10.57 10.71
C ASP A 344 -4.67 12.08 10.72
N HIS A 345 -4.09 12.60 9.64
CA HIS A 345 -3.86 14.03 9.47
C HIS A 345 -5.16 14.85 9.40
N ALA A 346 -6.22 14.32 8.78
CA ALA A 346 -7.52 15.00 8.73
C ALA A 346 -8.14 15.14 10.13
N LEU A 347 -8.03 14.10 10.97
CA LEU A 347 -8.49 14.17 12.36
C LEU A 347 -7.64 15.12 13.21
N MET A 348 -6.31 15.14 13.04
CA MET A 348 -5.41 16.07 13.70
C MET A 348 -5.73 17.52 13.29
N HIS A 349 -5.91 17.78 12.00
CA HIS A 349 -6.31 19.09 11.48
C HIS A 349 -7.65 19.55 12.07
N ARG A 350 -8.64 18.67 12.06
CA ARG A 350 -9.98 18.97 12.63
C ARG A 350 -9.91 19.30 14.12
N ALA A 351 -9.05 18.63 14.88
CA ALA A 351 -8.90 18.85 16.32
C ALA A 351 -8.21 20.18 16.63
N GLN A 352 -7.24 20.60 15.81
CA GLN A 352 -6.40 21.77 16.06
C GLN A 352 -6.86 23.01 15.29
N CYS A 353 -7.28 22.85 14.05
CA CYS A 353 -7.50 23.95 13.11
C CYS A 353 -8.93 24.00 12.54
N GLY A 354 -9.87 23.23 13.10
CA GLY A 354 -11.24 23.11 12.56
C GLY A 354 -12.00 24.44 12.46
N ASP A 355 -11.67 25.41 13.31
CA ASP A 355 -12.32 26.71 13.36
C ASP A 355 -11.56 27.81 12.57
N VAL A 356 -10.43 27.46 11.93
CA VAL A 356 -9.64 28.44 11.17
C VAL A 356 -10.37 28.83 9.90
N GLN A 357 -10.53 30.16 9.70
CA GLN A 357 -11.09 30.76 8.50
C GLN A 357 -10.08 31.73 7.90
N VAL A 358 -9.96 31.69 6.58
CA VAL A 358 -9.10 32.63 5.83
C VAL A 358 -9.91 33.37 4.77
N ALA A 359 -9.53 34.62 4.50
CA ALA A 359 -10.19 35.41 3.49
C ALA A 359 -9.79 35.06 2.04
N THR A 360 -8.65 34.36 1.87
CA THR A 360 -8.18 33.95 0.55
C THR A 360 -9.10 32.86 0.01
N PRO A 361 -9.64 32.98 -1.21
CA PRO A 361 -10.43 31.92 -1.82
C PRO A 361 -9.58 30.64 -2.05
N ASN A 362 -10.23 29.49 -2.00
CA ASN A 362 -9.57 28.24 -2.35
C ASN A 362 -9.09 28.27 -3.81
N ILE A 363 -7.84 27.91 -4.03
CA ILE A 363 -7.23 27.81 -5.35
C ILE A 363 -7.50 26.41 -5.90
N ALA A 364 -8.05 26.33 -7.10
CA ALA A 364 -8.33 25.04 -7.73
C ALA A 364 -7.06 24.20 -7.89
N PRO A 365 -7.12 22.87 -7.74
CA PRO A 365 -6.00 21.98 -8.03
C PRO A 365 -5.54 22.15 -9.49
N ALA A 366 -4.27 21.91 -9.76
CA ALA A 366 -3.75 21.86 -11.12
C ALA A 366 -4.52 20.80 -11.92
N MET A 367 -4.81 21.11 -13.20
CA MET A 367 -5.27 20.05 -14.09
C MET A 367 -4.22 18.92 -14.10
N PRO A 368 -4.64 17.65 -14.05
CA PRO A 368 -3.68 16.56 -14.14
C PRO A 368 -2.82 16.78 -15.39
N PRO A 369 -1.50 16.62 -15.32
CA PRO A 369 -0.66 16.75 -16.50
C PRO A 369 -1.19 15.78 -17.54
N ALA A 370 -1.53 16.30 -18.72
CA ALA A 370 -1.70 15.48 -19.90
C ALA A 370 -0.44 14.61 -19.98
N ALA A 371 -0.62 13.30 -19.89
CA ALA A 371 0.37 12.24 -19.86
C ALA A 371 1.84 12.69 -20.02
N ARG A 372 2.63 12.55 -18.95
CA ARG A 372 4.09 12.69 -19.04
C ARG A 372 4.72 11.44 -19.60
#